data_5a33ac8151283f41dcb991c152c82239
#
_entry.id   5a33ac8151283f41dcb991c152c82239
#
_cell.length_a   1.000
_cell.length_b   1.000
_cell.length_c   1.000
_cell.angle_alpha   90.00
_cell.angle_beta   90.00
_cell.angle_gamma   90.00
#
_symmetry.space_group_name_H-M   'P 1'
#
loop_
_entity.id
_entity.type
_entity.pdbx_description
1 polymer ?
#
loop_
_entity_poly.entity_id
_entity_poly.type
_entity_poly.pdbx_seq_one_letter_code
_entity_poly.pdbx_strand_id
1 'polypeptide(L)'
;MTTSDRLVALVRDTSSALPEDVLKAIAAARRRERRGSSAAAVLDTVLENCALARAKGVPLCQDTGTLTFFVDRALRGRVTPALIRRAVARATALGYLRRNCIDPVDGRSYDDNCAEGAPVIHYVDPGDVPGLPPRGVALIMKGGGSENMSRQYSLPDAGLGAGRDLAGVKACILDAVKRALGYGCAPGILGVAVGGDRATGFETAKAQLLRPLDEKPRAGDARERALAKLEREVLREANALGIGPMGLGGATTLLGVKIAARPRVPASFFVTVAYMCWACRRRVITL
;
A
#
# COMPACT_ATOMS: atom_id res chain seq x y z
N MET A 1 -17.30 5.82 23.17
CA MET A 1 -16.73 6.44 21.96
C MET A 1 -17.76 6.42 20.84
N THR A 2 -18.04 7.59 20.24
CA THR A 2 -18.93 7.71 19.08
C THR A 2 -18.28 7.12 17.81
N THR A 3 -19.06 6.89 16.76
CA THR A 3 -18.51 6.47 15.45
C THR A 3 -17.50 7.51 14.92
N SER A 4 -17.79 8.81 15.12
CA SER A 4 -16.87 9.89 14.76
C SER A 4 -15.53 9.77 15.48
N ASP A 5 -15.53 9.57 16.80
CA ASP A 5 -14.29 9.43 17.58
C ASP A 5 -13.48 8.21 17.17
N ARG A 6 -14.16 7.11 16.81
CA ARG A 6 -13.50 5.89 16.30
C ARG A 6 -12.85 6.10 14.95
N LEU A 7 -13.46 6.89 14.05
CA LEU A 7 -12.86 7.26 12.77
C LEU A 7 -11.66 8.21 12.95
N VAL A 8 -11.73 9.18 13.87
CA VAL A 8 -10.56 10.04 14.20
C VAL A 8 -9.43 9.20 14.78
N ALA A 9 -9.72 8.26 15.67
CA ALA A 9 -8.72 7.33 16.21
C ALA A 9 -8.13 6.43 15.12
N LEU A 10 -8.96 5.93 14.18
CA LEU A 10 -8.47 5.18 13.03
C LEU A 10 -7.44 5.98 12.22
N VAL A 11 -7.74 7.25 11.93
CA VAL A 11 -6.82 8.13 11.17
C VAL A 11 -5.53 8.36 11.97
N ARG A 12 -5.63 8.75 13.25
CA ARG A 12 -4.47 8.94 14.13
C ARG A 12 -3.58 7.70 14.16
N ASP A 13 -4.15 6.55 14.48
CA ASP A 13 -3.41 5.31 14.68
C ASP A 13 -2.81 4.78 13.37
N THR A 14 -3.45 5.07 12.22
CA THR A 14 -2.90 4.73 10.91
C THR A 14 -1.75 5.65 10.54
N SER A 15 -1.83 6.94 10.86
CA SER A 15 -0.79 7.92 10.52
C SER A 15 0.47 7.79 11.38
N SER A 16 0.33 7.39 12.65
CA SER A 16 1.40 7.39 13.65
C SER A 16 2.04 6.04 13.92
N ALA A 17 1.42 4.93 13.48
CA ALA A 17 1.93 3.60 13.77
C ALA A 17 1.78 2.64 12.59
N LEU A 18 2.84 1.92 12.27
CA LEU A 18 2.78 0.82 11.30
C LEU A 18 2.07 -0.41 11.90
N PRO A 19 1.44 -1.24 11.06
CA PRO A 19 0.99 -2.57 11.46
C PRO A 19 2.16 -3.42 11.93
N GLU A 20 1.89 -4.34 12.85
CA GLU A 20 2.90 -5.18 13.49
C GLU A 20 3.65 -6.08 12.50
N ASP A 21 2.97 -6.60 11.48
CA ASP A 21 3.58 -7.42 10.42
C ASP A 21 4.60 -6.62 9.59
N VAL A 22 4.33 -5.34 9.34
CA VAL A 22 5.26 -4.45 8.62
C VAL A 22 6.46 -4.13 9.50
N LEU A 23 6.27 -3.82 10.78
CA LEU A 23 7.37 -3.59 11.71
C LEU A 23 8.28 -4.81 11.84
N LYS A 24 7.70 -6.02 11.97
CA LYS A 24 8.46 -7.28 11.99
C LYS A 24 9.24 -7.50 10.70
N ALA A 25 8.64 -7.18 9.54
CA ALA A 25 9.32 -7.30 8.25
C ALA A 25 10.51 -6.33 8.14
N ILE A 26 10.37 -5.07 8.59
CA ILE A 26 11.46 -4.09 8.63
C ILE A 26 12.57 -4.54 9.58
N ALA A 27 12.24 -5.00 10.78
CA ALA A 27 13.22 -5.52 11.73
C ALA A 27 13.94 -6.77 11.21
N ALA A 28 13.24 -7.66 10.49
CA ALA A 28 13.85 -8.79 9.81
C ALA A 28 14.78 -8.35 8.66
N ALA A 29 14.38 -7.34 7.89
CA ALA A 29 15.21 -6.72 6.86
C ALA A 29 16.50 -6.17 7.47
N ARG A 30 16.40 -5.41 8.57
CA ARG A 30 17.56 -4.86 9.27
C ARG A 30 18.59 -5.93 9.68
N ARG A 31 18.12 -7.09 10.15
CA ARG A 31 19.00 -8.20 10.55
C ARG A 31 19.76 -8.83 9.37
N ARG A 32 19.24 -8.71 8.14
CA ARG A 32 19.90 -9.21 6.92
C ARG A 32 20.94 -8.26 6.35
N GLU A 33 20.87 -6.97 6.71
CA GLU A 33 21.83 -5.99 6.21
C GLU A 33 23.17 -6.10 6.92
N ARG A 34 24.26 -5.89 6.18
CA ARG A 34 25.61 -5.89 6.73
C ARG A 34 25.76 -4.78 7.78
N ARG A 35 26.32 -5.10 8.93
CA ARG A 35 26.62 -4.12 9.98
C ARG A 35 27.49 -3.00 9.42
N GLY A 36 27.18 -1.74 9.78
CA GLY A 36 27.90 -0.55 9.33
C GLY A 36 27.61 -0.14 7.88
N SER A 37 26.71 -0.83 7.16
CA SER A 37 26.29 -0.40 5.82
C SER A 37 25.27 0.74 5.89
N SER A 38 25.18 1.54 4.81
CA SER A 38 24.15 2.57 4.66
C SER A 38 22.74 1.98 4.76
N ALA A 39 22.52 0.79 4.20
CA ALA A 39 21.26 0.07 4.30
C ALA A 39 20.87 -0.22 5.76
N ALA A 40 21.85 -0.67 6.57
CA ALA A 40 21.62 -0.93 7.98
C ALA A 40 21.26 0.36 8.74
N ALA A 41 22.02 1.45 8.52
CA ALA A 41 21.77 2.73 9.16
C ALA A 41 20.40 3.31 8.81
N VAL A 42 19.98 3.22 7.54
CA VAL A 42 18.63 3.64 7.10
C VAL A 42 17.55 2.86 7.85
N LEU A 43 17.67 1.53 7.93
CA LEU A 43 16.65 0.73 8.61
C LEU A 43 16.64 0.95 10.13
N ASP A 44 17.77 1.25 10.75
CA ASP A 44 17.83 1.66 12.16
C ASP A 44 17.08 2.98 12.36
N THR A 45 17.31 3.99 11.50
CA THR A 45 16.59 5.27 11.52
C THR A 45 15.08 5.09 11.30
N VAL A 46 14.68 4.20 10.37
CA VAL A 46 13.27 3.89 10.12
C VAL A 46 12.62 3.28 11.35
N LEU A 47 13.28 2.32 12.02
CA LEU A 47 12.74 1.69 13.23
C LEU A 47 12.62 2.69 14.40
N GLU A 48 13.63 3.55 14.58
CA GLU A 48 13.60 4.62 15.57
C GLU A 48 12.45 5.61 15.29
N ASN A 49 12.29 6.04 14.04
CA ASN A 49 11.18 6.91 13.63
C ASN A 49 9.82 6.26 13.93
N CYS A 50 9.66 4.97 13.65
CA CYS A 50 8.42 4.22 13.96
C CYS A 50 8.13 4.23 15.48
N ALA A 51 9.16 4.02 16.31
CA ALA A 51 9.02 4.04 17.76
C ALA A 51 8.64 5.44 18.29
N LEU A 52 9.31 6.49 17.81
CA LEU A 52 9.05 7.88 18.18
C LEU A 52 7.66 8.35 17.75
N ALA A 53 7.27 8.08 16.50
CA ALA A 53 5.96 8.48 15.96
C ALA A 53 4.82 7.84 16.76
N ARG A 54 4.95 6.53 17.06
CA ARG A 54 3.98 5.79 17.88
C ARG A 54 3.89 6.33 19.30
N ALA A 55 5.04 6.57 19.94
CA ALA A 55 5.08 7.03 21.34
C ALA A 55 4.51 8.44 21.50
N LYS A 56 4.74 9.33 20.53
CA LYS A 56 4.29 10.72 20.54
C LYS A 56 2.91 10.92 19.90
N GLY A 57 2.38 9.91 19.19
CA GLY A 57 1.12 10.04 18.45
C GLY A 57 1.18 11.05 17.30
N VAL A 58 2.35 11.24 16.69
CA VAL A 58 2.58 12.19 15.59
C VAL A 58 2.70 11.44 14.24
N PRO A 59 2.52 12.14 13.11
CA PRO A 59 2.65 11.52 11.79
C PRO A 59 4.01 10.85 11.58
N LEU A 60 3.99 9.61 11.09
CA LEU A 60 5.17 8.81 10.79
C LEU A 60 5.99 9.37 9.62
N CYS A 61 5.32 10.07 8.70
CA CYS A 61 5.89 10.62 7.47
C CYS A 61 5.37 12.03 7.21
N GLN A 62 6.21 12.89 6.61
CA GLN A 62 5.79 14.23 6.17
C GLN A 62 4.73 14.19 5.07
N ASP A 63 4.65 13.10 4.31
CA ASP A 63 3.64 12.89 3.29
C ASP A 63 2.44 12.17 3.91
N THR A 64 1.34 12.90 4.12
CA THR A 64 0.06 12.33 4.56
C THR A 64 -0.41 11.26 3.57
N GLY A 65 -0.20 11.52 2.27
CA GLY A 65 -0.62 10.67 1.19
C GLY A 65 -2.13 10.70 0.92
N THR A 66 -2.54 9.91 -0.04
CA THR A 66 -3.96 9.70 -0.34
C THR A 66 -4.59 8.80 0.72
N LEU A 67 -5.61 9.32 1.40
CA LEU A 67 -6.42 8.54 2.33
C LEU A 67 -7.47 7.77 1.54
N THR A 68 -7.39 6.45 1.55
CA THR A 68 -8.37 5.57 0.89
C THR A 68 -9.09 4.74 1.95
N PHE A 69 -10.39 4.96 2.07
CA PHE A 69 -11.27 4.21 2.97
C PHE A 69 -12.01 3.13 2.17
N PHE A 70 -11.97 1.91 2.68
CA PHE A 70 -12.84 0.81 2.28
C PHE A 70 -13.83 0.58 3.41
N VAL A 71 -15.09 0.77 3.13
CA VAL A 71 -16.18 0.70 4.11
C VAL A 71 -17.13 -0.42 3.72
N ASP A 72 -17.42 -1.32 4.64
CA ASP A 72 -18.47 -2.31 4.41
C ASP A 72 -19.75 -1.60 4.00
N ARG A 73 -20.33 -2.01 2.87
CA ARG A 73 -21.55 -1.45 2.28
C ARG A 73 -22.71 -1.41 3.28
N ALA A 74 -22.78 -2.37 4.19
CA ALA A 74 -23.79 -2.41 5.25
C ALA A 74 -23.70 -1.19 6.20
N LEU A 75 -22.56 -0.51 6.25
CA LEU A 75 -22.36 0.69 7.07
C LEU A 75 -22.67 2.01 6.35
N ARG A 76 -23.08 2.00 5.08
CA ARG A 76 -23.24 3.21 4.24
C ARG A 76 -24.13 4.29 4.89
N GLY A 77 -25.20 3.90 5.58
CA GLY A 77 -26.08 4.81 6.30
C GLY A 77 -25.50 5.38 7.59
N ARG A 78 -24.54 4.68 8.20
CA ARG A 78 -23.90 5.05 9.48
C ARG A 78 -22.54 5.73 9.29
N VAL A 79 -21.75 5.27 8.33
CA VAL A 79 -20.42 5.80 7.97
C VAL A 79 -20.54 6.52 6.63
N THR A 80 -21.09 7.72 6.68
CA THR A 80 -21.35 8.53 5.46
C THR A 80 -20.08 9.25 5.00
N PRO A 81 -19.97 9.67 3.73
CA PRO A 81 -18.85 10.49 3.24
C PRO A 81 -18.64 11.76 4.07
N ALA A 82 -19.72 12.42 4.47
CA ALA A 82 -19.66 13.60 5.32
C ALA A 82 -19.05 13.30 6.71
N LEU A 83 -19.36 12.14 7.30
CA LEU A 83 -18.79 11.72 8.57
C LEU A 83 -17.28 11.45 8.45
N ILE A 84 -16.86 10.77 7.38
CA ILE A 84 -15.45 10.49 7.12
C ILE A 84 -14.68 11.81 6.89
N ARG A 85 -15.19 12.73 6.05
CA ARG A 85 -14.56 14.05 5.84
C ARG A 85 -14.42 14.82 7.14
N ARG A 86 -15.46 14.88 7.98
CA ARG A 86 -15.35 15.53 9.31
C ARG A 86 -14.30 14.88 10.21
N ALA A 87 -14.16 13.55 10.16
CA ALA A 87 -13.13 12.85 10.93
C ALA A 87 -11.72 13.17 10.42
N VAL A 88 -11.52 13.26 9.10
CA VAL A 88 -10.24 13.64 8.48
C VAL A 88 -9.90 15.10 8.81
N ALA A 89 -10.84 16.02 8.65
CA ALA A 89 -10.67 17.43 9.00
C ALA A 89 -10.28 17.61 10.49
N ARG A 90 -10.99 16.92 11.39
CA ARG A 90 -10.68 16.93 12.83
C ARG A 90 -9.30 16.33 13.12
N ALA A 91 -8.92 15.21 12.49
CA ALA A 91 -7.61 14.61 12.63
C ALA A 91 -6.49 15.55 12.13
N THR A 92 -6.73 16.29 11.04
CA THR A 92 -5.81 17.31 10.53
C THR A 92 -5.66 18.47 11.53
N ALA A 93 -6.76 19.00 12.06
CA ALA A 93 -6.74 20.07 13.06
C ALA A 93 -6.02 19.66 14.37
N LEU A 94 -6.09 18.36 14.74
CA LEU A 94 -5.38 17.80 15.91
C LEU A 94 -3.90 17.47 15.63
N GLY A 95 -3.38 17.74 14.42
CA GLY A 95 -2.00 17.49 14.06
C GLY A 95 -1.66 16.02 13.77
N TYR A 96 -2.64 15.13 13.64
CA TYR A 96 -2.43 13.73 13.27
C TYR A 96 -2.16 13.53 11.77
N LEU A 97 -2.44 14.54 10.97
CA LEU A 97 -2.15 14.62 9.54
C LEU A 97 -1.48 15.95 9.23
N ARG A 98 -0.58 15.95 8.27
CA ARG A 98 -0.09 17.18 7.65
C ARG A 98 -1.07 17.63 6.56
N ARG A 99 -1.20 18.94 6.34
CA ARG A 99 -1.96 19.51 5.22
C ARG A 99 -1.24 19.15 3.93
N ASN A 100 -1.87 18.33 3.11
CA ASN A 100 -1.21 17.66 1.98
C ASN A 100 -2.12 17.48 0.75
N CYS A 101 -3.31 18.05 0.79
CA CYS A 101 -4.26 18.04 -0.30
C CYS A 101 -4.16 19.37 -1.06
N ILE A 102 -3.82 19.31 -2.35
CA ILE A 102 -3.54 20.48 -3.19
C ILE A 102 -4.38 20.38 -4.46
N ASP A 103 -4.97 21.50 -4.88
CA ASP A 103 -5.64 21.60 -6.16
C ASP A 103 -4.60 21.51 -7.29
N PRO A 104 -4.79 20.63 -8.29
CA PRO A 104 -3.80 20.45 -9.35
C PRO A 104 -3.79 21.59 -10.38
N VAL A 105 -4.80 22.46 -10.39
CA VAL A 105 -4.94 23.52 -11.40
C VAL A 105 -4.34 24.84 -10.89
N ASP A 106 -4.70 25.25 -9.67
CA ASP A 106 -4.28 26.55 -9.12
C ASP A 106 -3.27 26.44 -7.96
N GLY A 107 -2.96 25.22 -7.52
CA GLY A 107 -2.01 24.97 -6.42
C GLY A 107 -2.53 25.32 -5.03
N ARG A 108 -3.83 25.63 -4.90
CA ARG A 108 -4.45 25.95 -3.61
C ARG A 108 -4.42 24.74 -2.67
N SER A 109 -4.03 24.97 -1.43
CA SER A 109 -4.08 23.95 -0.38
C SER A 109 -5.49 23.81 0.20
N TYR A 110 -5.92 22.56 0.38
CA TYR A 110 -7.10 22.22 1.17
C TYR A 110 -6.64 21.90 2.59
N ASP A 111 -6.75 22.88 3.47
CA ASP A 111 -6.16 22.88 4.81
C ASP A 111 -6.65 21.78 5.75
N ASP A 112 -7.78 21.17 5.44
CA ASP A 112 -8.38 20.08 6.20
C ASP A 112 -8.19 18.68 5.55
N ASN A 113 -7.41 18.62 4.45
CA ASN A 113 -7.23 17.43 3.62
C ASN A 113 -8.53 16.87 2.98
N CYS A 114 -9.54 17.74 2.82
CA CYS A 114 -10.82 17.36 2.20
C CYS A 114 -11.09 18.22 0.97
N ALA A 115 -11.32 17.57 -0.16
CA ALA A 115 -11.66 18.18 -1.44
C ALA A 115 -12.65 17.28 -2.19
N GLU A 116 -13.03 17.66 -3.40
CA GLU A 116 -13.73 16.75 -4.30
C GLU A 116 -12.84 15.55 -4.60
N GLY A 117 -13.37 14.32 -4.39
CA GLY A 117 -12.59 13.08 -4.53
C GLY A 117 -11.59 12.76 -3.41
N ALA A 118 -11.43 13.66 -2.41
CA ALA A 118 -10.54 13.44 -1.28
C ALA A 118 -11.28 13.64 0.07
N PRO A 119 -11.15 12.71 1.03
CA PRO A 119 -10.55 11.37 0.90
C PRO A 119 -11.30 10.47 -0.07
N VAL A 120 -10.61 9.46 -0.63
CA VAL A 120 -11.22 8.42 -1.48
C VAL A 120 -12.02 7.46 -0.61
N ILE A 121 -13.27 7.17 -0.99
CA ILE A 121 -14.18 6.33 -0.20
C ILE A 121 -14.83 5.29 -1.10
N HIS A 122 -14.57 4.02 -0.82
CA HIS A 122 -15.19 2.88 -1.49
C HIS A 122 -16.15 2.17 -0.53
N TYR A 123 -17.42 2.02 -0.94
CA TYR A 123 -18.37 1.14 -0.26
C TYR A 123 -18.35 -0.21 -0.95
N VAL A 124 -17.88 -1.22 -0.24
CA VAL A 124 -17.56 -2.54 -0.80
C VAL A 124 -18.21 -3.66 0.02
N ASP A 125 -18.34 -4.83 -0.57
CA ASP A 125 -18.68 -6.03 0.19
C ASP A 125 -17.40 -6.58 0.85
N PRO A 126 -17.43 -7.05 2.11
CA PRO A 126 -16.23 -7.48 2.84
C PRO A 126 -15.40 -8.54 2.12
N GLY A 127 -16.06 -9.44 1.35
CA GLY A 127 -15.36 -10.46 0.56
C GLY A 127 -14.53 -9.93 -0.61
N ASP A 128 -14.80 -8.70 -1.08
CA ASP A 128 -14.10 -8.10 -2.22
C ASP A 128 -12.77 -7.45 -1.85
N VAL A 129 -12.58 -7.13 -0.57
CA VAL A 129 -11.39 -6.46 -0.05
C VAL A 129 -10.71 -7.33 1.01
N PRO A 130 -9.45 -7.71 0.82
CA PRO A 130 -8.74 -8.57 1.76
C PRO A 130 -8.69 -7.98 3.17
N GLY A 131 -8.98 -8.80 4.18
CA GLY A 131 -8.89 -8.40 5.58
C GLY A 131 -9.96 -7.44 6.08
N LEU A 132 -10.94 -7.07 5.24
CA LEU A 132 -12.10 -6.28 5.68
C LEU A 132 -13.16 -7.21 6.29
N PRO A 133 -13.41 -7.13 7.61
CA PRO A 133 -14.46 -7.94 8.23
C PRO A 133 -15.86 -7.36 7.97
N PRO A 134 -16.94 -8.11 8.21
CA PRO A 134 -18.28 -7.57 8.30
C PRO A 134 -18.33 -6.38 9.26
N ARG A 135 -19.03 -5.31 8.87
CA ARG A 135 -19.06 -4.01 9.56
C ARG A 135 -17.68 -3.36 9.72
N GLY A 136 -16.76 -3.68 8.82
CA GLY A 136 -15.39 -3.17 8.81
C GLY A 136 -15.26 -1.81 8.14
N VAL A 137 -14.25 -1.06 8.60
CA VAL A 137 -13.70 0.11 7.92
C VAL A 137 -12.19 -0.06 7.87
N ALA A 138 -11.64 -0.10 6.67
CA ALA A 138 -10.20 -0.12 6.45
C ALA A 138 -9.73 1.23 5.93
N LEU A 139 -8.57 1.68 6.38
CA LEU A 139 -7.88 2.88 5.89
C LEU A 139 -6.48 2.49 5.41
N ILE A 140 -6.15 2.93 4.19
CA ILE A 140 -4.78 2.96 3.67
C ILE A 140 -4.39 4.42 3.45
N MET A 141 -3.18 4.78 3.89
CA MET A 141 -2.57 6.08 3.61
C MET A 141 -1.34 5.86 2.74
N LYS A 142 -1.48 6.15 1.44
CA LYS A 142 -0.45 5.91 0.43
C LYS A 142 0.18 7.21 -0.01
N GLY A 143 1.47 7.38 0.30
CA GLY A 143 2.22 8.59 -0.02
C GLY A 143 2.37 8.84 -1.52
N GLY A 144 2.40 10.11 -1.94
CA GLY A 144 2.51 10.53 -3.33
C GLY A 144 3.77 10.01 -4.02
N GLY A 145 4.91 9.99 -3.34
CA GLY A 145 6.15 9.42 -3.87
C GLY A 145 6.00 7.94 -4.25
N SER A 146 5.35 7.15 -3.42
CA SER A 146 5.07 5.74 -3.73
C SER A 146 3.95 5.57 -4.75
N GLU A 147 3.01 6.51 -4.84
CA GLU A 147 1.96 6.50 -5.88
C GLU A 147 2.57 6.70 -7.27
N ASN A 148 3.54 7.61 -7.41
CA ASN A 148 4.27 7.86 -8.65
C ASN A 148 5.04 6.63 -9.16
N MET A 149 5.41 5.70 -8.27
CA MET A 149 6.12 4.47 -8.66
C MET A 149 5.17 3.34 -9.07
N SER A 150 3.86 3.52 -8.90
CA SER A 150 2.85 2.56 -9.36
C SER A 150 2.79 2.55 -10.89
N ARG A 151 2.59 1.35 -11.49
CA ARG A 151 2.60 1.16 -12.94
C ARG A 151 1.54 0.18 -13.41
N GLN A 152 1.12 0.35 -14.65
CA GLN A 152 0.24 -0.60 -15.31
C GLN A 152 0.78 -0.93 -16.68
N TYR A 153 0.88 -2.22 -16.96
CA TYR A 153 1.37 -2.78 -18.21
C TYR A 153 0.23 -3.44 -18.98
N SER A 154 0.35 -3.47 -20.31
CA SER A 154 -0.51 -4.27 -21.19
C SER A 154 0.32 -5.39 -21.79
N LEU A 155 -0.14 -6.64 -21.67
CA LEU A 155 0.53 -7.77 -22.31
C LEU A 155 -0.13 -8.14 -23.64
N PRO A 156 0.64 -8.55 -24.66
CA PRO A 156 2.10 -8.71 -24.63
C PRO A 156 2.82 -7.35 -24.63
N ASP A 157 4.04 -7.33 -24.06
CA ASP A 157 4.94 -6.18 -24.08
C ASP A 157 6.25 -6.62 -24.74
N ALA A 158 6.47 -6.16 -25.99
CA ALA A 158 7.65 -6.53 -26.77
C ALA A 158 8.95 -5.94 -26.18
N GLY A 159 8.88 -4.75 -25.56
CA GLY A 159 10.03 -4.10 -24.93
C GLY A 159 10.58 -4.88 -23.72
N LEU A 160 9.72 -5.62 -23.04
CA LEU A 160 10.08 -6.49 -21.93
C LEU A 160 10.24 -7.96 -22.34
N GLY A 161 9.96 -8.32 -23.60
CA GLY A 161 9.87 -9.72 -24.03
C GLY A 161 8.77 -10.48 -23.28
N ALA A 162 7.72 -9.79 -22.81
CA ALA A 162 6.71 -10.34 -21.94
C ALA A 162 5.47 -10.81 -22.70
N GLY A 163 5.19 -12.10 -22.64
CA GLY A 163 4.00 -12.76 -23.20
C GLY A 163 2.77 -12.62 -22.29
N ARG A 164 1.63 -13.17 -22.78
CA ARG A 164 0.35 -13.23 -22.00
C ARG A 164 0.31 -14.44 -21.06
N ASP A 165 1.31 -14.56 -20.19
CA ASP A 165 1.48 -15.64 -19.24
C ASP A 165 2.06 -15.16 -17.90
N LEU A 166 2.26 -16.04 -16.93
CA LEU A 166 2.81 -15.67 -15.62
C LEU A 166 4.29 -15.26 -15.70
N ALA A 167 5.04 -15.70 -16.70
CA ALA A 167 6.41 -15.24 -16.92
C ALA A 167 6.43 -13.76 -17.35
N GLY A 168 5.54 -13.38 -18.28
CA GLY A 168 5.34 -12.00 -18.68
C GLY A 168 4.82 -11.12 -17.53
N VAL A 169 3.90 -11.63 -16.70
CA VAL A 169 3.47 -10.93 -15.48
C VAL A 169 4.66 -10.67 -14.56
N LYS A 170 5.51 -11.67 -14.32
CA LYS A 170 6.72 -11.52 -13.49
C LYS A 170 7.66 -10.46 -14.06
N ALA A 171 7.90 -10.47 -15.37
CA ALA A 171 8.75 -9.49 -16.05
C ALA A 171 8.24 -8.05 -15.84
N CYS A 172 6.93 -7.80 -15.98
CA CYS A 172 6.32 -6.51 -15.72
C CYS A 172 6.51 -6.06 -14.26
N ILE A 173 6.30 -6.95 -13.30
CA ILE A 173 6.46 -6.61 -11.87
C ILE A 173 7.92 -6.26 -11.55
N LEU A 174 8.88 -7.02 -12.06
CA LEU A 174 10.30 -6.76 -11.86
C LEU A 174 10.76 -5.47 -12.57
N ASP A 175 10.21 -5.15 -13.74
CA ASP A 175 10.46 -3.85 -14.40
C ASP A 175 9.92 -2.68 -13.56
N ALA A 176 8.73 -2.81 -12.97
CA ALA A 176 8.20 -1.79 -12.06
C ALA A 176 9.13 -1.54 -10.87
N VAL A 177 9.69 -2.59 -10.28
CA VAL A 177 10.67 -2.48 -9.19
C VAL A 177 11.96 -1.82 -9.65
N LYS A 178 12.50 -2.23 -10.79
CA LYS A 178 13.72 -1.63 -11.38
C LYS A 178 13.54 -0.14 -11.63
N ARG A 179 12.39 0.27 -12.16
CA ARG A 179 12.10 1.69 -12.43
C ARG A 179 11.85 2.50 -11.16
N ALA A 180 11.34 1.87 -10.12
CA ALA A 180 11.14 2.54 -8.83
C ALA A 180 12.46 2.88 -8.15
N LEU A 181 13.51 2.07 -8.31
CA LEU A 181 14.80 2.25 -7.61
C LEU A 181 14.59 2.63 -6.12
N GLY A 182 15.26 3.68 -5.66
CA GLY A 182 15.07 4.28 -4.33
C GLY A 182 13.93 5.30 -4.24
N TYR A 183 13.37 5.76 -5.38
CA TYR A 183 12.36 6.85 -5.42
C TYR A 183 11.04 6.49 -4.72
N GLY A 184 10.71 5.21 -4.63
CA GLY A 184 9.55 4.72 -3.90
C GLY A 184 9.76 4.57 -2.39
N CYS A 185 10.87 5.10 -1.82
CA CYS A 185 11.25 4.91 -0.42
C CYS A 185 11.31 3.41 -0.04
N ALA A 186 12.20 2.66 -0.72
CA ALA A 186 12.43 1.24 -0.44
C ALA A 186 12.92 1.03 1.01
N PRO A 187 12.70 -0.14 1.62
CA PRO A 187 12.15 -1.35 1.02
C PRO A 187 10.62 -1.25 0.84
N GLY A 188 10.17 -1.58 -0.37
CA GLY A 188 8.79 -1.45 -0.76
C GLY A 188 7.90 -2.66 -0.42
N ILE A 189 6.60 -2.46 -0.60
CA ILE A 189 5.59 -3.53 -0.59
C ILE A 189 4.79 -3.39 -1.87
N LEU A 190 4.55 -4.50 -2.58
CA LEU A 190 3.76 -4.48 -3.80
C LEU A 190 2.39 -5.08 -3.58
N GLY A 191 1.35 -4.33 -3.96
CA GLY A 191 0.05 -4.87 -4.28
C GLY A 191 -0.07 -5.00 -5.79
N VAL A 192 -0.46 -6.17 -6.28
CA VAL A 192 -0.50 -6.46 -7.71
C VAL A 192 -1.86 -7.00 -8.12
N ALA A 193 -2.37 -6.52 -9.24
CA ALA A 193 -3.53 -7.09 -9.91
C ALA A 193 -3.16 -7.61 -11.29
N VAL A 194 -3.57 -8.85 -11.58
CA VAL A 194 -3.38 -9.52 -12.87
C VAL A 194 -4.74 -9.69 -13.53
N GLY A 195 -4.92 -9.12 -14.72
CA GLY A 195 -6.21 -9.10 -15.42
C GLY A 195 -7.08 -7.90 -15.04
N GLY A 196 -8.41 -8.07 -15.12
CA GLY A 196 -9.36 -6.96 -14.96
C GLY A 196 -9.31 -5.96 -16.12
N ASP A 197 -9.84 -4.77 -15.88
CA ASP A 197 -9.67 -3.60 -16.73
C ASP A 197 -8.69 -2.59 -16.11
N ARG A 198 -8.49 -1.44 -16.76
CA ARG A 198 -7.50 -0.45 -16.30
C ARG A 198 -7.83 0.15 -14.94
N ALA A 199 -9.08 0.49 -14.68
CA ALA A 199 -9.50 1.14 -13.45
C ALA A 199 -9.55 0.14 -12.28
N THR A 200 -10.24 -0.97 -12.45
CA THR A 200 -10.36 -2.03 -11.44
C THR A 200 -9.01 -2.70 -11.15
N GLY A 201 -8.07 -2.66 -12.09
CA GLY A 201 -6.69 -3.08 -11.87
C GLY A 201 -6.03 -2.32 -10.71
N PHE A 202 -6.08 -0.97 -10.71
CA PHE A 202 -5.51 -0.17 -9.63
C PHE A 202 -6.27 -0.31 -8.30
N GLU A 203 -7.59 -0.38 -8.33
CA GLU A 203 -8.39 -0.63 -7.12
C GLU A 203 -8.03 -1.97 -6.47
N THR A 204 -7.98 -3.04 -7.28
CA THR A 204 -7.60 -4.38 -6.82
C THR A 204 -6.17 -4.41 -6.29
N ALA A 205 -5.21 -3.81 -7.00
CA ALA A 205 -3.82 -3.76 -6.58
C ALA A 205 -3.64 -3.01 -5.25
N LYS A 206 -4.30 -1.86 -5.07
CA LYS A 206 -4.29 -1.12 -3.80
C LYS A 206 -4.92 -1.92 -2.66
N ALA A 207 -6.02 -2.63 -2.92
CA ALA A 207 -6.66 -3.49 -1.91
C ALA A 207 -5.73 -4.62 -1.44
N GLN A 208 -4.83 -5.15 -2.30
CA GLN A 208 -3.86 -6.17 -1.89
C GLN A 208 -2.88 -5.66 -0.82
N LEU A 209 -2.66 -4.36 -0.73
CA LEU A 209 -1.82 -3.76 0.32
C LEU A 209 -2.42 -3.90 1.73
N LEU A 210 -3.69 -4.26 1.86
CA LEU A 210 -4.34 -4.59 3.15
C LEU A 210 -3.95 -5.98 3.67
N ARG A 211 -3.49 -6.90 2.81
CA ARG A 211 -3.10 -8.25 3.22
C ARG A 211 -1.90 -8.22 4.16
N PRO A 212 -1.92 -8.95 5.28
CA PRO A 212 -0.77 -9.07 6.16
C PRO A 212 0.45 -9.67 5.42
N LEU A 213 1.65 -9.16 5.74
CA LEU A 213 2.89 -9.68 5.13
C LEU A 213 3.22 -11.10 5.60
N ASP A 214 2.85 -11.42 6.85
CA ASP A 214 3.03 -12.73 7.49
C ASP A 214 1.84 -13.69 7.28
N GLU A 215 0.90 -13.31 6.39
CA GLU A 215 -0.22 -14.17 6.02
C GLU A 215 0.29 -15.53 5.49
N LYS A 216 -0.21 -16.61 6.09
CA LYS A 216 0.07 -17.95 5.60
C LYS A 216 -0.49 -18.12 4.19
N PRO A 217 0.25 -18.78 3.27
CA PRO A 217 -0.27 -19.10 1.96
C PRO A 217 -1.61 -19.82 2.10
N ARG A 218 -2.62 -19.36 1.39
CA ARG A 218 -3.91 -20.04 1.38
C ARG A 218 -3.72 -21.44 0.84
N ALA A 219 -4.25 -22.43 1.56
CA ALA A 219 -4.41 -23.79 1.05
C ALA A 219 -5.56 -23.79 0.04
N GLY A 220 -5.35 -23.11 -1.06
CA GLY A 220 -6.35 -22.91 -2.11
C GLY A 220 -6.20 -23.88 -3.27
N ASP A 221 -6.96 -23.59 -4.32
CA ASP A 221 -6.88 -24.30 -5.59
C ASP A 221 -5.52 -24.10 -6.32
N ALA A 222 -5.39 -24.65 -7.52
CA ALA A 222 -4.17 -24.51 -8.32
C ALA A 222 -3.83 -23.05 -8.67
N ARG A 223 -4.86 -22.20 -8.85
CA ARG A 223 -4.70 -20.77 -9.14
C ARG A 223 -4.10 -20.02 -7.95
N GLU A 224 -4.63 -20.23 -6.74
CA GLU A 224 -4.10 -19.59 -5.52
C GLU A 224 -2.66 -20.04 -5.23
N ARG A 225 -2.35 -21.33 -5.44
CA ARG A 225 -0.98 -21.84 -5.31
C ARG A 225 -0.02 -21.23 -6.32
N ALA A 226 -0.46 -21.02 -7.58
CA ALA A 226 0.35 -20.37 -8.61
C ALA A 226 0.65 -18.91 -8.25
N LEU A 227 -0.33 -18.15 -7.77
CA LEU A 227 -0.14 -16.76 -7.31
C LEU A 227 0.81 -16.69 -6.11
N ALA A 228 0.63 -17.56 -5.11
CA ALA A 228 1.53 -17.61 -3.95
C ALA A 228 2.98 -17.99 -4.32
N LYS A 229 3.16 -18.84 -5.33
CA LYS A 229 4.48 -19.15 -5.90
C LYS A 229 5.08 -17.92 -6.55
N LEU A 230 4.30 -17.21 -7.38
CA LEU A 230 4.74 -15.99 -8.06
C LEU A 230 5.11 -14.88 -7.06
N GLU A 231 4.34 -14.67 -5.99
CA GLU A 231 4.66 -13.72 -4.90
C GLU A 231 6.06 -13.99 -4.32
N ARG A 232 6.38 -15.26 -4.03
CA ARG A 232 7.70 -15.65 -3.48
C ARG A 232 8.83 -15.48 -4.49
N GLU A 233 8.61 -15.84 -5.75
CA GLU A 233 9.60 -15.69 -6.82
C GLU A 233 9.93 -14.22 -7.06
N VAL A 234 8.91 -13.38 -7.23
CA VAL A 234 9.09 -11.92 -7.40
C VAL A 234 9.83 -11.31 -6.21
N LEU A 235 9.43 -11.64 -4.98
CA LEU A 235 10.10 -11.11 -3.79
C LEU A 235 11.59 -11.47 -3.74
N ARG A 236 11.93 -12.73 -4.05
CA ARG A 236 13.31 -13.20 -4.09
C ARG A 236 14.11 -12.48 -5.18
N GLU A 237 13.57 -12.42 -6.41
CA GLU A 237 14.25 -11.84 -7.57
C GLU A 237 14.37 -10.31 -7.44
N ALA A 238 13.37 -9.62 -6.91
CA ALA A 238 13.43 -8.20 -6.61
C ALA A 238 14.49 -7.86 -5.55
N ASN A 239 14.63 -8.69 -4.52
CA ASN A 239 15.66 -8.50 -3.51
C ASN A 239 17.07 -8.79 -4.07
N ALA A 240 17.22 -9.70 -5.03
CA ALA A 240 18.48 -9.96 -5.71
C ALA A 240 18.95 -8.80 -6.61
N LEU A 241 18.09 -7.82 -6.92
CA LEU A 241 18.48 -6.59 -7.63
C LEU A 241 19.43 -5.70 -6.82
N GLY A 242 19.47 -5.86 -5.51
CA GLY A 242 20.38 -5.12 -4.65
C GLY A 242 20.12 -3.62 -4.54
N ILE A 243 18.91 -3.14 -4.92
CA ILE A 243 18.53 -1.72 -4.82
C ILE A 243 18.61 -1.26 -3.36
N GLY A 244 18.07 -2.07 -2.44
CA GLY A 244 18.20 -1.87 -1.01
C GLY A 244 17.40 -0.68 -0.45
N PRO A 245 17.47 -0.48 0.88
CA PRO A 245 16.80 0.62 1.57
C PRO A 245 17.17 1.99 0.96
N MET A 246 16.17 2.79 0.62
CA MET A 246 16.30 4.11 -0.03
C MET A 246 17.16 4.12 -1.31
N GLY A 247 17.39 2.95 -1.94
CA GLY A 247 18.24 2.85 -3.13
C GLY A 247 19.74 2.92 -2.84
N LEU A 248 20.16 2.74 -1.59
CA LEU A 248 21.56 2.83 -1.17
C LEU A 248 22.30 1.48 -1.19
N GLY A 249 21.77 0.54 -1.93
CA GLY A 249 22.26 -0.83 -1.94
C GLY A 249 21.79 -1.64 -0.72
N GLY A 250 21.95 -2.96 -0.78
CA GLY A 250 21.58 -3.84 0.32
C GLY A 250 20.78 -5.05 -0.09
N ALA A 251 20.48 -5.90 0.88
CA ALA A 251 19.82 -7.18 0.66
C ALA A 251 18.29 -7.07 0.54
N THR A 252 17.70 -5.94 0.94
CA THR A 252 16.25 -5.82 1.03
C THR A 252 15.72 -4.65 0.19
N THR A 253 15.21 -4.96 -1.01
CA THR A 253 14.52 -4.02 -1.91
C THR A 253 13.01 -4.00 -1.62
N LEU A 254 12.43 -5.17 -1.34
CA LEU A 254 11.01 -5.33 -1.01
C LEU A 254 10.85 -6.08 0.32
N LEU A 255 9.81 -5.69 1.08
CA LEU A 255 9.35 -6.39 2.29
C LEU A 255 8.32 -7.46 1.96
N GLY A 256 7.55 -7.31 0.88
CA GLY A 256 6.52 -8.26 0.50
C GLY A 256 5.89 -7.96 -0.85
N VAL A 257 5.23 -8.98 -1.39
CA VAL A 257 4.46 -8.93 -2.63
C VAL A 257 3.14 -9.65 -2.40
N LYS A 258 2.03 -9.02 -2.79
CA LYS A 258 0.68 -9.58 -2.67
C LYS A 258 -0.03 -9.45 -4.00
N ILE A 259 -0.43 -10.58 -4.60
CA ILE A 259 -0.98 -10.65 -5.95
C ILE A 259 -2.42 -11.16 -5.92
N ALA A 260 -3.30 -10.48 -6.64
CA ALA A 260 -4.64 -10.99 -6.97
C ALA A 260 -4.81 -11.11 -8.48
N ALA A 261 -5.69 -12.01 -8.91
CA ALA A 261 -6.06 -12.13 -10.31
C ALA A 261 -7.56 -11.90 -10.47
N ARG A 262 -7.92 -11.17 -11.54
CA ARG A 262 -9.32 -10.89 -11.94
C ARG A 262 -9.57 -11.47 -13.34
N PRO A 263 -10.78 -11.95 -13.63
CA PRO A 263 -11.17 -12.30 -15.00
C PRO A 263 -10.91 -11.12 -15.94
N ARG A 264 -10.55 -11.41 -17.15
CA ARG A 264 -10.29 -10.43 -18.22
C ARG A 264 -10.98 -10.83 -19.52
N VAL A 265 -11.15 -9.87 -20.42
CA VAL A 265 -11.55 -10.19 -21.79
C VAL A 265 -10.33 -10.71 -22.59
N PRO A 266 -10.51 -11.55 -23.62
CA PRO A 266 -9.39 -12.19 -24.32
C PRO A 266 -8.37 -11.20 -24.91
N ALA A 267 -8.84 -10.08 -25.44
CA ALA A 267 -8.00 -9.09 -26.12
C ALA A 267 -7.12 -8.26 -25.16
N SER A 268 -7.52 -8.08 -23.90
CA SER A 268 -6.77 -7.29 -22.92
C SER A 268 -6.15 -8.18 -21.84
N PHE A 269 -4.92 -7.84 -21.43
CA PHE A 269 -4.27 -8.47 -20.28
C PHE A 269 -3.41 -7.43 -19.58
N PHE A 270 -3.92 -6.90 -18.46
CA PHE A 270 -3.23 -5.89 -17.69
C PHE A 270 -2.48 -6.50 -16.51
N VAL A 271 -1.32 -5.93 -16.20
CA VAL A 271 -0.57 -6.16 -14.96
C VAL A 271 -0.45 -4.81 -14.27
N THR A 272 -1.11 -4.66 -13.14
CA THR A 272 -1.12 -3.40 -12.38
C THR A 272 -0.35 -3.58 -11.09
N VAL A 273 0.64 -2.72 -10.87
CA VAL A 273 1.51 -2.73 -9.70
C VAL A 273 1.27 -1.46 -8.89
N ALA A 274 0.67 -1.58 -7.72
CA ALA A 274 0.59 -0.54 -6.71
C ALA A 274 1.83 -0.65 -5.80
N TYR A 275 2.80 0.23 -6.01
CA TYR A 275 4.01 0.29 -5.18
C TYR A 275 3.70 1.05 -3.90
N MET A 276 3.99 0.47 -2.75
CA MET A 276 3.91 1.10 -1.43
C MET A 276 5.30 1.17 -0.83
N CYS A 277 5.66 2.30 -0.22
CA CYS A 277 6.93 2.48 0.49
C CYS A 277 6.98 1.66 1.80
N TRP A 278 8.12 1.67 2.48
CA TRP A 278 8.28 1.04 3.79
C TRP A 278 7.24 1.50 4.82
N ALA A 279 6.77 2.76 4.72
CA ALA A 279 5.71 3.31 5.56
C ALA A 279 4.32 2.85 5.08
N CYS A 280 4.09 1.55 5.06
CA CYS A 280 2.80 0.95 4.70
C CYS A 280 1.78 1.16 5.81
N ARG A 281 1.19 2.36 5.82
CA ARG A 281 0.22 2.82 6.81
C ARG A 281 -1.17 2.28 6.47
N ARG A 282 -1.59 1.24 7.16
CA ARG A 282 -2.90 0.64 6.99
C ARG A 282 -3.47 0.15 8.31
N ARG A 283 -4.77 0.23 8.46
CA ARG A 283 -5.47 -0.28 9.64
C ARG A 283 -6.91 -0.62 9.30
N VAL A 284 -7.44 -1.60 10.02
CA VAL A 284 -8.84 -2.04 9.93
C VAL A 284 -9.47 -1.96 11.31
N ILE A 285 -10.70 -1.47 11.39
CA ILE A 285 -11.55 -1.50 12.59
C ILE A 285 -12.92 -2.08 12.25
N THR A 286 -13.61 -2.62 13.25
CA THR A 286 -15.03 -3.04 13.16
C THR A 286 -15.89 -2.04 13.91
N LEU A 287 -17.01 -1.57 13.35
CA LEU A 287 -17.91 -0.56 13.94
C LEU A 287 -19.23 -1.14 14.42
#